data_59499f7ab39c268ee5a5cb2b946344e7
#
_entry.id   59499f7ab39c268ee5a5cb2b946344e7
#
_cell.length_a   1.000
_cell.length_b   1.000
_cell.length_c   1.000
_cell.angle_alpha   90.00
_cell.angle_beta   90.00
_cell.angle_gamma   90.00
#
_symmetry.space_group_name_H-M   'P 1'
#
loop_
_entity.id
_entity.type
_entity.pdbx_description
1 polymer ?
#
loop_
_entity_poly.entity_id
_entity_poly.type
_entity_poly.pdbx_seq_one_letter_code
_entity_poly.pdbx_strand_id
1 'polypeptide(L)'
;MWRFFYTGLMYLIQPFVLLFMLLRSLKAPNYRKRLGERYGIYVNLVKPTQDGIVIHAASVGEVIAATPLVKRIQKEYPNLPITFTTVTPTGSERVKAAFGETVTHCYLPYDLPCVINRFIDFIQPKVFIVIETELWPNLIDCLAHRNIPFIVANARLSARSARRYGKVKQHLQRMFSQISLIASQDSISGKRYLELGYEKDRLQLTGNIKYDLVVSDELLKDIATLHESWAKDRQIWIAASTHEGEEELILQAHHLLLKKHPNLLLLLVPRHPERFNTVANLIEKANFNFIRRSTGEIPSENTQVILGDTMGELMLMYGISDIAFVGGSLVKHGGHNPLEPLAFKLPVVSGKHTFNFPEVFTSLLEVQGVLQINSTEKALSEIIDKLLNSKGARQRLGNAGYEVLIENRGALQRLLDLLHPYLTNISENNK
;
A
#
# COMPACT_ATOMS: atom_id res chain seq x y z
N MET A 1 7.99 -26.77 -22.50
CA MET A 1 8.42 -27.80 -21.52
C MET A 1 8.37 -27.27 -20.09
N TRP A 2 9.07 -26.18 -19.74
CA TRP A 2 9.08 -25.62 -18.35
C TRP A 2 7.68 -25.30 -17.80
N ARG A 3 6.79 -24.63 -18.58
CA ARG A 3 5.42 -24.33 -18.16
C ARG A 3 4.61 -25.60 -17.83
N PHE A 4 4.86 -26.69 -18.51
CA PHE A 4 4.22 -27.98 -18.22
C PHE A 4 4.61 -28.46 -16.82
N PHE A 5 5.90 -28.41 -16.48
CA PHE A 5 6.37 -28.75 -15.12
C PHE A 5 5.81 -27.80 -14.07
N TYR A 6 5.81 -26.49 -14.34
CA TYR A 6 5.19 -25.49 -13.47
C TYR A 6 3.71 -25.81 -13.22
N THR A 7 2.95 -26.07 -14.29
CA THR A 7 1.52 -26.42 -14.20
C THR A 7 1.30 -27.70 -13.41
N GLY A 8 2.07 -28.74 -13.66
CA GLY A 8 2.03 -29.99 -12.89
C GLY A 8 2.29 -29.77 -11.40
N LEU A 9 3.31 -28.94 -11.06
CA LEU A 9 3.59 -28.54 -9.69
C LEU A 9 2.43 -27.78 -9.07
N MET A 10 1.82 -26.84 -9.82
CA MET A 10 0.67 -26.06 -9.34
C MET A 10 -0.53 -26.96 -9.02
N TYR A 11 -0.79 -28.01 -9.79
CA TYR A 11 -1.83 -29.00 -9.46
C TYR A 11 -1.44 -29.82 -8.21
N LEU A 12 -0.19 -30.25 -8.11
CA LEU A 12 0.29 -31.09 -7.02
C LEU A 12 0.20 -30.38 -5.65
N ILE A 13 0.43 -29.08 -5.61
CA ILE A 13 0.40 -28.31 -4.35
C ILE A 13 -1.03 -27.92 -3.91
N GLN A 14 -2.08 -28.05 -4.75
CA GLN A 14 -3.43 -27.60 -4.41
C GLN A 14 -4.00 -28.19 -3.12
N PRO A 15 -3.83 -29.49 -2.79
CA PRO A 15 -4.32 -30.04 -1.53
C PRO A 15 -3.69 -29.33 -0.30
N PHE A 16 -2.40 -28.98 -0.39
CA PHE A 16 -1.68 -28.27 0.68
C PHE A 16 -2.14 -26.81 0.77
N VAL A 17 -2.37 -26.15 -0.36
CA VAL A 17 -2.92 -24.78 -0.40
C VAL A 17 -4.30 -24.75 0.22
N LEU A 18 -5.17 -25.71 -0.11
CA LEU A 18 -6.52 -25.80 0.48
C LEU A 18 -6.45 -26.04 1.99
N LEU A 19 -5.61 -26.98 2.43
CA LEU A 19 -5.41 -27.26 3.86
C LEU A 19 -4.88 -26.01 4.59
N PHE A 20 -3.89 -25.32 4.02
CA PHE A 20 -3.37 -24.06 4.57
C PHE A 20 -4.47 -22.99 4.70
N MET A 21 -5.31 -22.84 3.68
CA MET A 21 -6.42 -21.87 3.70
C MET A 21 -7.46 -22.23 4.78
N LEU A 22 -7.76 -23.51 4.94
CA LEU A 22 -8.67 -23.99 5.99
C LEU A 22 -8.08 -23.74 7.39
N LEU A 23 -6.82 -24.07 7.62
CA LEU A 23 -6.14 -23.81 8.90
C LEU A 23 -6.06 -22.31 9.20
N ARG A 24 -5.71 -21.49 8.21
CA ARG A 24 -5.69 -20.03 8.36
C ARG A 24 -7.07 -19.46 8.67
N SER A 25 -8.12 -20.06 8.13
CA SER A 25 -9.50 -19.66 8.36
C SER A 25 -9.98 -19.87 9.81
N LEU A 26 -9.30 -20.70 10.59
CA LEU A 26 -9.60 -20.86 12.03
C LEU A 26 -9.29 -19.57 12.80
N LYS A 27 -8.22 -18.86 12.41
CA LYS A 27 -7.83 -17.57 13.00
C LYS A 27 -8.46 -16.36 12.29
N ALA A 28 -8.80 -16.49 11.01
CA ALA A 28 -9.37 -15.43 10.18
C ALA A 28 -10.49 -16.00 9.29
N PRO A 29 -11.75 -16.07 9.79
CA PRO A 29 -12.88 -16.74 9.10
C PRO A 29 -13.18 -16.24 7.70
N ASN A 30 -12.80 -15.00 7.37
CA ASN A 30 -12.99 -14.41 6.04
C ASN A 30 -12.21 -15.14 4.94
N TYR A 31 -11.17 -15.93 5.27
CA TYR A 31 -10.45 -16.76 4.29
C TYR A 31 -11.28 -17.93 3.74
N ARG A 32 -12.33 -18.40 4.45
CA ARG A 32 -13.27 -19.42 3.93
C ARG A 32 -14.34 -18.85 3.01
N LYS A 33 -14.65 -17.56 3.18
CA LYS A 33 -15.67 -16.91 2.36
C LYS A 33 -15.16 -16.80 0.91
N ARG A 34 -16.05 -17.01 -0.04
CA ARG A 34 -15.76 -16.84 -1.47
C ARG A 34 -14.61 -17.74 -1.99
N LEU A 35 -14.36 -18.89 -1.34
CA LEU A 35 -13.29 -19.83 -1.74
C LEU A 35 -13.47 -20.32 -3.18
N GLY A 36 -14.71 -20.48 -3.65
CA GLY A 36 -15.05 -20.88 -5.01
C GLY A 36 -14.42 -19.97 -6.08
N GLU A 37 -14.36 -18.66 -5.84
CA GLU A 37 -13.77 -17.71 -6.80
C GLU A 37 -12.30 -18.01 -7.09
N ARG A 38 -11.54 -18.51 -6.08
CA ARG A 38 -10.15 -18.91 -6.24
C ARG A 38 -9.96 -20.14 -7.13
N TYR A 39 -11.06 -20.84 -7.39
CA TYR A 39 -11.16 -21.98 -8.31
C TYR A 39 -12.01 -21.67 -9.56
N GLY A 40 -12.28 -20.37 -9.80
CA GLY A 40 -13.05 -19.93 -10.97
C GLY A 40 -14.54 -20.30 -10.90
N ILE A 41 -15.12 -20.37 -9.69
CA ILE A 41 -16.53 -20.66 -9.46
C ILE A 41 -17.19 -19.42 -8.87
N TYR A 42 -18.10 -18.78 -9.63
CA TYR A 42 -18.68 -17.46 -9.33
C TYR A 42 -20.19 -17.53 -9.07
N VAL A 43 -20.64 -18.42 -8.17
CA VAL A 43 -22.07 -18.68 -7.93
C VAL A 43 -22.83 -17.42 -7.45
N ASN A 44 -22.17 -16.57 -6.65
CA ASN A 44 -22.80 -15.41 -6.00
C ASN A 44 -22.29 -14.07 -6.56
N LEU A 45 -21.57 -14.08 -7.68
CA LEU A 45 -21.09 -12.88 -8.31
C LEU A 45 -21.94 -12.61 -9.57
N VAL A 46 -22.51 -11.42 -9.64
CA VAL A 46 -23.17 -10.95 -10.86
C VAL A 46 -22.11 -10.89 -11.96
N LYS A 47 -22.43 -11.47 -13.13
CA LYS A 47 -21.50 -11.47 -14.26
C LYS A 47 -21.15 -10.02 -14.59
N PRO A 48 -19.86 -9.64 -14.61
CA PRO A 48 -19.46 -8.28 -14.96
C PRO A 48 -19.88 -7.93 -16.39
N THR A 49 -20.02 -6.64 -16.65
CA THR A 49 -20.15 -6.14 -18.03
C THR A 49 -18.87 -6.53 -18.78
N GLN A 50 -19.06 -7.13 -19.96
CA GLN A 50 -17.96 -7.61 -20.81
C GLN A 50 -17.18 -6.44 -21.41
N ASP A 51 -16.04 -6.76 -22.01
CA ASP A 51 -15.20 -5.80 -22.74
C ASP A 51 -14.63 -4.67 -21.88
N GLY A 52 -14.50 -4.91 -20.56
CA GLY A 52 -13.85 -4.01 -19.63
C GLY A 52 -12.36 -4.30 -19.42
N ILE A 53 -11.83 -3.80 -18.32
CA ILE A 53 -10.46 -4.05 -17.89
C ILE A 53 -10.44 -4.81 -16.57
N VAL A 54 -9.39 -5.61 -16.37
CA VAL A 54 -9.06 -6.18 -15.05
C VAL A 54 -7.88 -5.42 -14.46
N ILE A 55 -8.01 -5.02 -13.19
CA ILE A 55 -6.91 -4.48 -12.39
C ILE A 55 -6.66 -5.43 -11.22
N HIS A 56 -5.45 -5.95 -11.11
CA HIS A 56 -5.06 -6.86 -10.04
C HIS A 56 -4.09 -6.21 -9.07
N ALA A 57 -4.42 -6.29 -7.77
CA ALA A 57 -3.54 -5.90 -6.67
C ALA A 57 -3.61 -6.96 -5.57
N ALA A 58 -2.50 -7.64 -5.30
CA ALA A 58 -2.48 -8.81 -4.41
C ALA A 58 -2.67 -8.44 -2.93
N SER A 59 -2.14 -7.29 -2.50
CA SER A 59 -2.10 -6.85 -1.11
C SER A 59 -2.87 -5.55 -0.86
N VAL A 60 -3.16 -5.25 0.41
CA VAL A 60 -3.76 -3.96 0.82
C VAL A 60 -2.91 -2.77 0.36
N GLY A 61 -1.57 -2.88 0.46
CA GLY A 61 -0.65 -1.82 0.04
C GLY A 61 -0.74 -1.52 -1.45
N GLU A 62 -0.86 -2.56 -2.28
CA GLU A 62 -1.06 -2.44 -3.73
C GLU A 62 -2.44 -1.88 -4.07
N VAL A 63 -3.50 -2.27 -3.34
CA VAL A 63 -4.85 -1.69 -3.52
C VAL A 63 -4.83 -0.18 -3.23
N ILE A 64 -4.16 0.24 -2.16
CA ILE A 64 -4.01 1.68 -1.83
C ILE A 64 -3.25 2.39 -2.95
N ALA A 65 -2.14 1.82 -3.42
CA ALA A 65 -1.35 2.38 -4.52
C ALA A 65 -2.13 2.47 -5.84
N ALA A 66 -2.96 1.45 -6.15
CA ALA A 66 -3.79 1.42 -7.35
C ALA A 66 -5.02 2.36 -7.29
N THR A 67 -5.47 2.73 -6.08
CA THR A 67 -6.71 3.51 -5.91
C THR A 67 -6.72 4.83 -6.71
N PRO A 68 -5.66 5.66 -6.71
CA PRO A 68 -5.62 6.88 -7.53
C PRO A 68 -5.70 6.58 -9.04
N LEU A 69 -5.04 5.52 -9.51
CA LEU A 69 -5.08 5.08 -10.90
C LEU A 69 -6.52 4.72 -11.32
N VAL A 70 -7.19 3.88 -10.53
CA VAL A 70 -8.57 3.45 -10.80
C VAL A 70 -9.53 4.62 -10.82
N LYS A 71 -9.45 5.54 -9.85
CA LYS A 71 -10.28 6.75 -9.80
C LYS A 71 -10.06 7.65 -11.01
N ARG A 72 -8.83 7.79 -11.50
CA ARG A 72 -8.54 8.54 -12.72
C ARG A 72 -9.11 7.86 -13.95
N ILE A 73 -8.96 6.54 -14.08
CA ILE A 73 -9.57 5.77 -15.18
C ILE A 73 -11.09 5.93 -15.16
N GLN A 74 -11.76 5.81 -14.01
CA GLN A 74 -13.19 6.01 -13.89
C GLN A 74 -13.64 7.43 -14.30
N LYS A 75 -12.84 8.44 -13.98
CA LYS A 75 -13.12 9.85 -14.36
C LYS A 75 -12.95 10.09 -15.85
N GLU A 76 -11.91 9.55 -16.46
CA GLU A 76 -11.56 9.74 -17.86
C GLU A 76 -12.37 8.83 -18.80
N TYR A 77 -12.74 7.64 -18.31
CA TYR A 77 -13.49 6.61 -19.04
C TYR A 77 -14.70 6.14 -18.21
N PRO A 78 -15.74 6.97 -18.03
CA PRO A 78 -16.84 6.69 -17.09
C PRO A 78 -17.66 5.44 -17.43
N ASN A 79 -17.68 5.03 -18.70
CA ASN A 79 -18.42 3.86 -19.18
C ASN A 79 -17.57 2.58 -19.26
N LEU A 80 -16.27 2.65 -18.91
CA LEU A 80 -15.38 1.50 -18.98
C LEU A 80 -15.61 0.56 -17.79
N PRO A 81 -16.06 -0.69 -18.00
CA PRO A 81 -16.24 -1.64 -16.91
C PRO A 81 -14.90 -2.02 -16.29
N ILE A 82 -14.82 -1.95 -14.95
CA ILE A 82 -13.61 -2.30 -14.22
C ILE A 82 -13.89 -3.49 -13.31
N THR A 83 -13.12 -4.56 -13.48
CA THR A 83 -13.06 -5.65 -12.51
C THR A 83 -11.77 -5.52 -11.71
N PHE A 84 -11.90 -5.36 -10.40
CA PHE A 84 -10.77 -5.30 -9.48
C PHE A 84 -10.56 -6.65 -8.81
N THR A 85 -9.35 -7.22 -8.89
CA THR A 85 -9.06 -8.51 -8.29
C THR A 85 -8.02 -8.39 -7.17
N THR A 86 -8.21 -9.16 -6.09
CA THR A 86 -7.25 -9.24 -4.96
C THR A 86 -6.96 -10.69 -4.60
N VAL A 87 -5.97 -10.91 -3.70
CA VAL A 87 -5.66 -12.23 -3.15
C VAL A 87 -6.11 -12.38 -1.70
N THR A 88 -6.20 -11.28 -0.93
CA THR A 88 -6.47 -11.31 0.51
C THR A 88 -7.85 -10.75 0.88
N PRO A 89 -8.48 -11.25 1.96
CA PRO A 89 -9.75 -10.68 2.45
C PRO A 89 -9.65 -9.20 2.80
N THR A 90 -8.55 -8.78 3.44
CA THR A 90 -8.29 -7.37 3.77
C THR A 90 -8.12 -6.50 2.52
N GLY A 91 -7.51 -7.02 1.45
CA GLY A 91 -7.49 -6.37 0.14
C GLY A 91 -8.89 -6.20 -0.43
N SER A 92 -9.74 -7.24 -0.35
CA SER A 92 -11.15 -7.20 -0.77
C SER A 92 -11.94 -6.13 -0.02
N GLU A 93 -11.79 -6.07 1.30
CA GLU A 93 -12.45 -5.05 2.15
C GLU A 93 -11.99 -3.64 1.77
N ARG A 94 -10.70 -3.46 1.45
CA ARG A 94 -10.16 -2.17 1.02
C ARG A 94 -10.71 -1.73 -0.34
N VAL A 95 -10.86 -2.65 -1.30
CA VAL A 95 -11.50 -2.36 -2.60
C VAL A 95 -12.94 -1.91 -2.39
N LYS A 96 -13.71 -2.64 -1.59
CA LYS A 96 -15.11 -2.26 -1.26
C LYS A 96 -15.20 -0.88 -0.60
N ALA A 97 -14.32 -0.59 0.35
CA ALA A 97 -14.27 0.71 1.01
C ALA A 97 -13.89 1.87 0.05
N ALA A 98 -13.02 1.61 -0.95
CA ALA A 98 -12.56 2.64 -1.87
C ALA A 98 -13.52 2.92 -3.03
N PHE A 99 -14.26 1.92 -3.50
CA PHE A 99 -15.01 1.96 -4.76
C PHE A 99 -16.50 1.56 -4.63
N GLY A 100 -16.91 0.95 -3.50
CA GLY A 100 -18.30 0.44 -3.37
C GLY A 100 -18.64 -0.52 -4.51
N GLU A 101 -19.75 -0.24 -5.19
CA GLU A 101 -20.26 -1.00 -6.33
C GLU A 101 -19.81 -0.44 -7.69
N THR A 102 -18.94 0.58 -7.71
CA THR A 102 -18.46 1.19 -8.98
C THR A 102 -17.44 0.32 -9.72
N VAL A 103 -16.96 -0.73 -9.08
CA VAL A 103 -16.12 -1.79 -9.68
C VAL A 103 -16.65 -3.17 -9.28
N THR A 104 -16.55 -4.13 -10.19
CA THR A 104 -16.79 -5.53 -9.81
C THR A 104 -15.57 -6.06 -9.09
N HIS A 105 -15.73 -6.66 -7.90
CA HIS A 105 -14.63 -7.26 -7.18
C HIS A 105 -14.74 -8.77 -7.06
N CYS A 106 -13.64 -9.50 -7.40
CA CYS A 106 -13.47 -10.92 -7.11
C CYS A 106 -12.02 -11.25 -6.69
N TYR A 107 -11.83 -12.45 -6.15
CA TYR A 107 -10.48 -12.94 -5.93
C TYR A 107 -9.85 -13.42 -7.24
N LEU A 108 -8.56 -13.08 -7.44
CA LEU A 108 -7.79 -13.71 -8.52
C LEU A 108 -7.70 -15.22 -8.25
N PRO A 109 -8.06 -16.06 -9.23
CA PRO A 109 -8.00 -17.49 -9.07
C PRO A 109 -6.55 -18.01 -9.06
N TYR A 110 -6.36 -19.24 -8.57
CA TYR A 110 -5.08 -19.92 -8.63
C TYR A 110 -4.65 -20.14 -10.08
N ASP A 111 -3.32 -20.08 -10.31
CA ASP A 111 -2.73 -20.14 -11.65
C ASP A 111 -2.77 -21.55 -12.28
N LEU A 112 -3.97 -22.12 -12.35
CA LEU A 112 -4.26 -23.40 -12.98
C LEU A 112 -4.97 -23.16 -14.33
N PRO A 113 -4.52 -23.75 -15.44
CA PRO A 113 -5.06 -23.46 -16.78
C PRO A 113 -6.60 -23.56 -16.88
N CYS A 114 -7.21 -24.59 -16.32
CA CYS A 114 -8.66 -24.76 -16.36
C CYS A 114 -9.39 -23.70 -15.52
N VAL A 115 -8.79 -23.25 -14.42
CA VAL A 115 -9.36 -22.24 -13.53
C VAL A 115 -9.22 -20.86 -14.14
N ILE A 116 -8.04 -20.53 -14.69
CA ILE A 116 -7.79 -19.28 -15.41
C ILE A 116 -8.69 -19.15 -16.63
N ASN A 117 -8.87 -20.21 -17.41
CA ASN A 117 -9.79 -20.17 -18.58
C ASN A 117 -11.22 -19.81 -18.12
N ARG A 118 -11.76 -20.48 -17.08
CA ARG A 118 -13.09 -20.15 -16.55
C ARG A 118 -13.19 -18.69 -16.08
N PHE A 119 -12.13 -18.17 -15.44
CA PHE A 119 -12.07 -16.78 -14.99
C PHE A 119 -12.14 -15.82 -16.18
N ILE A 120 -11.28 -16.02 -17.19
CA ILE A 120 -11.26 -15.15 -18.36
C ILE A 120 -12.56 -15.27 -19.19
N ASP A 121 -13.16 -16.46 -19.29
CA ASP A 121 -14.46 -16.66 -19.95
C ASP A 121 -15.61 -15.98 -19.18
N PHE A 122 -15.51 -15.87 -17.86
CA PHE A 122 -16.48 -15.21 -17.03
C PHE A 122 -16.38 -13.68 -17.10
N ILE A 123 -15.17 -13.12 -17.01
CA ILE A 123 -14.92 -11.67 -17.00
C ILE A 123 -14.90 -11.07 -18.42
N GLN A 124 -14.30 -11.76 -19.37
CA GLN A 124 -14.07 -11.33 -20.77
C GLN A 124 -13.40 -9.94 -20.88
N PRO A 125 -12.21 -9.76 -20.28
CA PRO A 125 -11.54 -8.47 -20.28
C PRO A 125 -10.87 -8.20 -21.63
N LYS A 126 -10.73 -6.92 -21.97
CA LYS A 126 -9.91 -6.46 -23.13
C LYS A 126 -8.49 -6.13 -22.75
N VAL A 127 -8.22 -5.81 -21.49
CA VAL A 127 -6.87 -5.53 -20.97
C VAL A 127 -6.77 -6.07 -19.54
N PHE A 128 -5.61 -6.59 -19.21
CA PHE A 128 -5.28 -7.08 -17.87
C PHE A 128 -4.08 -6.31 -17.31
N ILE A 129 -4.30 -5.56 -16.22
CA ILE A 129 -3.30 -4.72 -15.57
C ILE A 129 -2.98 -5.31 -14.20
N VAL A 130 -1.71 -5.60 -13.92
CA VAL A 130 -1.27 -6.00 -12.59
C VAL A 130 -0.42 -4.90 -11.95
N ILE A 131 -0.57 -4.74 -10.65
CA ILE A 131 0.20 -3.77 -9.87
C ILE A 131 1.41 -4.46 -9.25
N GLU A 132 2.57 -3.81 -9.33
CA GLU A 132 3.87 -4.26 -8.80
C GLU A 132 4.40 -5.53 -9.49
N THR A 133 4.38 -6.72 -8.83
CA THR A 133 5.14 -7.89 -9.32
C THR A 133 4.33 -9.18 -9.23
N GLU A 134 3.29 -9.28 -10.02
CA GLU A 134 2.43 -10.48 -10.06
C GLU A 134 2.54 -11.18 -11.43
N LEU A 135 3.60 -11.98 -11.60
CA LEU A 135 3.88 -12.69 -12.86
C LEU A 135 3.43 -14.16 -12.75
N TRP A 136 2.24 -14.46 -13.25
CA TRP A 136 1.61 -15.78 -13.21
C TRP A 136 1.67 -16.44 -14.60
N PRO A 137 2.53 -17.48 -14.81
CA PRO A 137 2.84 -18.01 -16.13
C PRO A 137 1.63 -18.54 -16.92
N ASN A 138 0.66 -19.21 -16.26
CA ASN A 138 -0.50 -19.72 -16.96
C ASN A 138 -1.52 -18.61 -17.27
N LEU A 139 -1.67 -17.62 -16.40
CA LEU A 139 -2.49 -16.43 -16.65
C LEU A 139 -1.96 -15.66 -17.87
N ILE A 140 -0.66 -15.36 -17.89
CA ILE A 140 -0.01 -14.61 -18.98
C ILE A 140 -0.17 -15.36 -20.31
N ASP A 141 0.10 -16.67 -20.31
CA ASP A 141 -0.06 -17.49 -21.52
C ASP A 141 -1.54 -17.58 -22.00
N CYS A 142 -2.49 -17.70 -21.07
CA CYS A 142 -3.93 -17.69 -21.41
C CYS A 142 -4.36 -16.38 -22.06
N LEU A 143 -3.93 -15.24 -21.50
CA LEU A 143 -4.24 -13.91 -22.02
C LEU A 143 -3.60 -13.70 -23.41
N ALA A 144 -2.33 -14.11 -23.57
CA ALA A 144 -1.62 -14.02 -24.85
C ALA A 144 -2.31 -14.83 -25.96
N HIS A 145 -2.78 -16.05 -25.68
CA HIS A 145 -3.52 -16.87 -26.65
C HIS A 145 -4.87 -16.26 -27.06
N ARG A 146 -5.41 -15.35 -26.26
CA ARG A 146 -6.66 -14.64 -26.52
C ARG A 146 -6.44 -13.22 -27.03
N ASN A 147 -5.19 -12.85 -27.30
CA ASN A 147 -4.77 -11.50 -27.73
C ASN A 147 -5.20 -10.40 -26.72
N ILE A 148 -5.25 -10.72 -25.44
CA ILE A 148 -5.55 -9.78 -24.37
C ILE A 148 -4.23 -9.21 -23.83
N PRO A 149 -3.98 -7.89 -23.96
CA PRO A 149 -2.78 -7.27 -23.43
C PRO A 149 -2.63 -7.48 -21.92
N PHE A 150 -1.43 -7.92 -21.50
CA PHE A 150 -1.03 -8.01 -20.11
C PHE A 150 0.00 -6.93 -19.79
N ILE A 151 -0.32 -6.06 -18.83
CA ILE A 151 0.46 -4.88 -18.48
C ILE A 151 0.87 -4.96 -17.01
N VAL A 152 2.14 -4.72 -16.73
CA VAL A 152 2.66 -4.59 -15.36
C VAL A 152 2.83 -3.11 -15.04
N ALA A 153 1.96 -2.58 -14.21
CA ALA A 153 1.93 -1.17 -13.80
C ALA A 153 2.63 -0.98 -12.44
N ASN A 154 3.34 0.14 -12.27
CA ASN A 154 4.14 0.41 -11.07
C ASN A 154 5.11 -0.74 -10.76
N ALA A 155 5.71 -1.32 -11.80
CA ALA A 155 6.46 -2.56 -11.71
C ALA A 155 7.69 -2.43 -10.80
N ARG A 156 7.78 -3.33 -9.82
CA ARG A 156 8.88 -3.42 -8.87
C ARG A 156 9.50 -4.81 -8.93
N LEU A 157 10.82 -4.89 -9.05
CA LEU A 157 11.52 -6.17 -9.01
C LEU A 157 12.66 -6.15 -7.99
N SER A 158 12.46 -6.80 -6.84
CA SER A 158 13.48 -6.87 -5.80
C SER A 158 14.72 -7.67 -6.25
N ALA A 159 15.89 -7.35 -5.67
CA ALA A 159 17.12 -8.11 -5.95
C ALA A 159 16.97 -9.61 -5.64
N ARG A 160 16.18 -9.96 -4.63
CA ARG A 160 15.90 -11.36 -4.26
C ARG A 160 15.05 -12.04 -5.34
N SER A 161 14.00 -11.38 -5.82
CA SER A 161 13.15 -11.92 -6.89
C SER A 161 13.91 -12.01 -8.21
N ALA A 162 14.70 -10.99 -8.58
CA ALA A 162 15.54 -11.01 -9.77
C ALA A 162 16.53 -12.20 -9.76
N ARG A 163 17.19 -12.45 -8.63
CA ARG A 163 18.07 -13.64 -8.47
C ARG A 163 17.33 -14.96 -8.61
N ARG A 164 16.10 -15.08 -8.09
CA ARG A 164 15.26 -16.28 -8.25
C ARG A 164 14.86 -16.50 -9.70
N TYR A 165 14.38 -15.45 -10.36
CA TYR A 165 14.03 -15.49 -11.78
C TYR A 165 15.25 -15.75 -12.67
N GLY A 166 16.41 -15.21 -12.33
CA GLY A 166 17.66 -15.44 -13.05
C GLY A 166 18.06 -16.92 -13.16
N LYS A 167 17.73 -17.74 -12.14
CA LYS A 167 17.98 -19.20 -12.17
C LYS A 167 17.17 -19.93 -13.25
N VAL A 168 16.08 -19.36 -13.71
CA VAL A 168 15.18 -19.93 -14.72
C VAL A 168 15.02 -19.02 -15.94
N LYS A 169 15.96 -18.08 -16.14
CA LYS A 169 15.89 -17.03 -17.17
C LYS A 169 15.54 -17.55 -18.56
N GLN A 170 16.18 -18.63 -19.02
CA GLN A 170 15.92 -19.22 -20.34
C GLN A 170 14.45 -19.65 -20.52
N HIS A 171 13.79 -20.02 -19.44
CA HIS A 171 12.38 -20.44 -19.44
C HIS A 171 11.41 -19.27 -19.33
N LEU A 172 11.87 -18.12 -18.86
CA LEU A 172 11.05 -16.92 -18.70
C LEU A 172 10.94 -16.11 -20.00
N GLN A 173 11.84 -16.28 -20.97
CA GLN A 173 11.84 -15.51 -22.22
C GLN A 173 10.48 -15.56 -22.93
N ARG A 174 9.89 -16.75 -23.06
CA ARG A 174 8.57 -16.91 -23.67
C ARG A 174 7.48 -16.17 -22.87
N MET A 175 7.52 -16.21 -21.55
CA MET A 175 6.57 -15.49 -20.71
C MET A 175 6.76 -13.98 -20.87
N PHE A 176 8.00 -13.50 -20.87
CA PHE A 176 8.29 -12.08 -21.07
C PHE A 176 7.88 -11.56 -22.43
N SER A 177 8.04 -12.34 -23.52
CA SER A 177 7.58 -11.93 -24.86
C SER A 177 6.06 -11.78 -24.95
N GLN A 178 5.30 -12.38 -24.03
CA GLN A 178 3.84 -12.29 -23.93
C GLN A 178 3.34 -11.09 -23.12
N ILE A 179 4.22 -10.38 -22.40
CA ILE A 179 3.87 -9.18 -21.63
C ILE A 179 3.92 -7.97 -22.58
N SER A 180 2.81 -7.26 -22.68
CA SER A 180 2.67 -6.13 -23.60
C SER A 180 3.45 -4.89 -23.17
N LEU A 181 3.48 -4.59 -21.87
CA LEU A 181 4.13 -3.41 -21.31
C LEU A 181 4.57 -3.68 -19.85
N ILE A 182 5.77 -3.26 -19.51
CA ILE A 182 6.21 -3.12 -18.12
C ILE A 182 6.48 -1.64 -17.85
N ALA A 183 5.64 -1.01 -17.03
CA ALA A 183 5.83 0.35 -16.52
C ALA A 183 6.56 0.30 -15.17
N SER A 184 7.88 0.48 -15.20
CA SER A 184 8.75 0.34 -14.02
C SER A 184 8.67 1.56 -13.12
N GLN A 185 8.59 1.32 -11.81
CA GLN A 185 8.57 2.40 -10.81
C GLN A 185 9.94 3.06 -10.59
N ASP A 186 11.02 2.40 -10.98
CA ASP A 186 12.40 2.87 -10.80
C ASP A 186 13.35 2.25 -11.83
N SER A 187 14.50 2.89 -12.01
CA SER A 187 15.51 2.46 -12.98
C SER A 187 16.18 1.12 -12.61
N ILE A 188 16.27 0.81 -11.31
CA ILE A 188 16.91 -0.43 -10.81
C ILE A 188 16.01 -1.62 -11.15
N SER A 189 14.72 -1.52 -10.89
CA SER A 189 13.73 -2.54 -11.27
C SER A 189 13.68 -2.72 -12.79
N GLY A 190 13.67 -1.62 -13.55
CA GLY A 190 13.74 -1.65 -15.02
C GLY A 190 14.97 -2.40 -15.53
N LYS A 191 16.16 -2.06 -15.02
CA LYS A 191 17.40 -2.76 -15.36
C LYS A 191 17.34 -4.26 -15.08
N ARG A 192 16.77 -4.67 -13.95
CA ARG A 192 16.60 -6.09 -13.59
C ARG A 192 15.69 -6.83 -14.57
N TYR A 193 14.59 -6.21 -15.05
CA TYR A 193 13.76 -6.81 -16.08
C TYR A 193 14.50 -7.00 -17.39
N LEU A 194 15.32 -6.02 -17.83
CA LEU A 194 16.17 -6.14 -19.02
C LEU A 194 17.22 -7.26 -18.86
N GLU A 195 17.86 -7.36 -17.71
CA GLU A 195 18.82 -8.42 -17.39
C GLU A 195 18.18 -9.81 -17.42
N LEU A 196 16.89 -9.93 -17.09
CA LEU A 196 16.11 -11.16 -17.21
C LEU A 196 15.66 -11.46 -18.66
N GLY A 197 15.88 -10.53 -19.61
CA GLY A 197 15.59 -10.73 -21.02
C GLY A 197 14.25 -10.14 -21.48
N TYR A 198 13.67 -9.19 -20.74
CA TYR A 198 12.52 -8.42 -21.23
C TYR A 198 12.97 -7.43 -22.31
N GLU A 199 12.11 -7.17 -23.29
CA GLU A 199 12.41 -6.31 -24.43
C GLU A 199 12.42 -4.83 -24.02
N LYS A 200 13.48 -4.10 -24.43
CA LYS A 200 13.68 -2.69 -24.04
C LYS A 200 12.56 -1.77 -24.52
N ASP A 201 12.04 -2.01 -25.73
CA ASP A 201 11.03 -1.15 -26.35
C ASP A 201 9.67 -1.22 -25.63
N ARG A 202 9.43 -2.28 -24.88
CA ARG A 202 8.21 -2.50 -24.07
C ARG A 202 8.41 -2.16 -22.60
N LEU A 203 9.60 -1.70 -22.20
CA LEU A 203 9.89 -1.24 -20.84
C LEU A 203 9.86 0.29 -20.80
N GLN A 204 9.05 0.85 -19.92
CA GLN A 204 8.93 2.29 -19.69
C GLN A 204 9.19 2.63 -18.23
N LEU A 205 9.92 3.72 -17.98
CA LEU A 205 10.12 4.22 -16.62
C LEU A 205 9.07 5.28 -16.31
N THR A 206 8.15 4.95 -15.41
CA THR A 206 7.05 5.86 -15.02
C THR A 206 7.29 6.57 -13.69
N GLY A 207 8.15 6.03 -12.85
CA GLY A 207 8.22 6.44 -11.45
C GLY A 207 7.20 5.66 -10.59
N ASN A 208 7.24 5.91 -9.27
CA ASN A 208 6.40 5.19 -8.34
C ASN A 208 5.13 6.01 -8.02
N ILE A 209 3.95 5.46 -8.34
CA ILE A 209 2.66 6.11 -8.12
C ILE A 209 2.38 6.44 -6.64
N LYS A 210 3.12 5.85 -5.71
CA LYS A 210 3.03 6.18 -4.27
C LYS A 210 3.48 7.61 -3.95
N TYR A 211 4.27 8.25 -4.82
CA TYR A 211 4.65 9.66 -4.67
C TYR A 211 3.54 10.64 -5.12
N ASP A 212 2.56 10.19 -5.88
CA ASP A 212 1.44 11.02 -6.35
C ASP A 212 0.35 11.18 -5.27
N LEU A 213 0.77 11.44 -4.05
CA LEU A 213 -0.16 11.74 -2.95
C LEU A 213 -0.78 13.13 -3.16
N VAL A 214 -2.10 13.18 -3.11
CA VAL A 214 -2.87 14.42 -3.22
C VAL A 214 -3.54 14.68 -1.89
N VAL A 215 -3.29 15.86 -1.32
CA VAL A 215 -4.04 16.41 -0.19
C VAL A 215 -5.18 17.22 -0.79
N SER A 216 -6.43 16.80 -0.58
CA SER A 216 -7.59 17.50 -1.12
C SER A 216 -7.94 18.75 -0.28
N ASP A 217 -8.60 19.71 -0.90
CA ASP A 217 -9.09 20.91 -0.19
C ASP A 217 -10.09 20.57 0.92
N GLU A 218 -10.87 19.50 0.74
CA GLU A 218 -11.79 18.97 1.76
C GLU A 218 -11.00 18.48 2.98
N LEU A 219 -9.96 17.66 2.76
CA LEU A 219 -9.10 17.20 3.84
C LEU A 219 -8.41 18.36 4.56
N LEU A 220 -7.99 19.40 3.86
CA LEU A 220 -7.39 20.58 4.50
C LEU A 220 -8.40 21.34 5.39
N LYS A 221 -9.67 21.40 5.02
CA LYS A 221 -10.74 21.98 5.87
C LYS A 221 -10.97 21.13 7.12
N ASP A 222 -11.03 19.81 6.96
CA ASP A 222 -11.19 18.88 8.08
C ASP A 222 -10.01 18.97 9.05
N ILE A 223 -8.78 19.06 8.52
CA ILE A 223 -7.56 19.27 9.32
C ILE A 223 -7.67 20.58 10.12
N ALA A 224 -8.06 21.69 9.50
CA ALA A 224 -8.18 22.97 10.19
C ALA A 224 -9.19 22.90 11.34
N THR A 225 -10.36 22.29 11.09
CA THR A 225 -11.41 22.10 12.10
C THR A 225 -10.94 21.23 13.25
N LEU A 226 -10.28 20.10 12.94
CA LEU A 226 -9.82 19.18 13.96
C LEU A 226 -8.65 19.78 14.76
N HIS A 227 -7.74 20.50 14.12
CA HIS A 227 -6.62 21.19 14.77
C HIS A 227 -7.12 22.23 15.77
N GLU A 228 -8.11 23.04 15.41
CA GLU A 228 -8.72 24.02 16.30
C GLU A 228 -9.32 23.37 17.55
N SER A 229 -9.97 22.22 17.39
CA SER A 229 -10.60 21.51 18.52
C SER A 229 -9.63 20.70 19.37
N TRP A 230 -8.55 20.18 18.80
CA TRP A 230 -7.65 19.22 19.47
C TRP A 230 -6.32 19.81 19.91
N ALA A 231 -5.69 20.61 19.04
CA ALA A 231 -4.36 21.15 19.32
C ALA A 231 -4.42 22.42 20.17
N LYS A 232 -5.32 23.37 19.86
CA LYS A 232 -5.26 24.71 20.42
C LYS A 232 -3.81 25.24 20.40
N ASP A 233 -3.21 25.40 21.56
CA ASP A 233 -1.82 25.85 21.72
C ASP A 233 -0.85 24.68 22.08
N ARG A 234 -1.26 23.41 21.81
CA ARG A 234 -0.48 22.23 22.16
C ARG A 234 0.28 21.71 20.95
N GLN A 235 1.53 21.26 21.18
CA GLN A 235 2.26 20.47 20.18
C GLN A 235 1.75 19.03 20.17
N ILE A 236 1.67 18.46 18.96
CA ILE A 236 1.21 17.09 18.73
C ILE A 236 2.31 16.31 18.01
N TRP A 237 2.68 15.17 18.53
CA TRP A 237 3.43 14.20 17.74
C TRP A 237 2.63 12.94 17.52
N ILE A 238 2.75 12.36 16.33
CA ILE A 238 2.05 11.15 15.97
C ILE A 238 3.01 9.96 15.88
N ALA A 239 2.61 8.84 16.48
CA ALA A 239 3.23 7.54 16.27
C ALA A 239 2.27 6.70 15.42
N ALA A 240 2.54 6.65 14.11
CA ALA A 240 1.62 6.15 13.12
C ALA A 240 1.96 4.73 12.66
N SER A 241 0.92 3.91 12.44
CA SER A 241 1.03 2.54 11.93
C SER A 241 1.93 1.65 12.80
N THR A 242 1.75 1.72 14.12
CA THR A 242 2.57 0.98 15.08
C THR A 242 2.24 -0.50 15.14
N HIS A 243 3.20 -1.28 15.58
CA HIS A 243 3.12 -2.73 15.76
C HIS A 243 3.47 -3.14 17.19
N GLU A 244 3.16 -4.39 17.50
CA GLU A 244 3.52 -5.01 18.78
C GLU A 244 5.01 -4.87 19.10
N GLY A 245 5.30 -4.41 20.31
CA GLY A 245 6.65 -4.11 20.78
C GLY A 245 7.13 -2.68 20.48
N GLU A 246 6.40 -1.89 19.69
CA GLU A 246 6.69 -0.47 19.47
C GLU A 246 5.92 0.41 20.44
N GLU A 247 4.65 0.05 20.72
CA GLU A 247 3.77 0.89 21.54
C GLU A 247 4.30 1.08 22.95
N GLU A 248 4.90 0.06 23.55
CA GLU A 248 5.52 0.16 24.89
C GLU A 248 6.69 1.15 24.87
N LEU A 249 7.58 1.07 23.85
CA LEU A 249 8.70 2.00 23.68
C LEU A 249 8.22 3.44 23.46
N ILE A 250 7.15 3.61 22.66
CA ILE A 250 6.55 4.90 22.34
C ILE A 250 5.95 5.53 23.61
N LEU A 251 5.20 4.77 24.40
CA LEU A 251 4.61 5.24 25.66
C LEU A 251 5.68 5.61 26.69
N GLN A 252 6.75 4.82 26.82
CA GLN A 252 7.89 5.13 27.68
C GLN A 252 8.60 6.42 27.22
N ALA A 253 8.82 6.59 25.92
CA ALA A 253 9.39 7.81 25.36
C ALA A 253 8.49 9.03 25.63
N HIS A 254 7.17 8.87 25.48
CA HIS A 254 6.21 9.94 25.76
C HIS A 254 6.21 10.33 27.25
N HIS A 255 6.34 9.36 28.15
CA HIS A 255 6.48 9.63 29.58
C HIS A 255 7.75 10.48 29.89
N LEU A 256 8.86 10.21 29.21
CA LEU A 256 10.08 11.03 29.34
C LEU A 256 9.87 12.44 28.77
N LEU A 257 9.15 12.57 27.67
CA LEU A 257 8.85 13.86 27.03
C LEU A 257 7.94 14.73 27.89
N LEU A 258 6.91 14.18 28.53
CA LEU A 258 6.00 14.93 29.39
C LEU A 258 6.68 15.59 30.59
N LYS A 259 7.81 15.09 31.05
CA LYS A 259 8.62 15.75 32.11
C LYS A 259 9.17 17.10 31.67
N LYS A 260 9.38 17.32 30.36
CA LYS A 260 9.90 18.55 29.76
C LYS A 260 8.82 19.37 29.06
N HIS A 261 7.84 18.69 28.52
CA HIS A 261 6.74 19.23 27.70
C HIS A 261 5.39 18.75 28.27
N PRO A 262 4.93 19.27 29.42
CA PRO A 262 3.75 18.74 30.14
C PRO A 262 2.47 18.81 29.32
N ASN A 263 2.35 19.73 28.35
CA ASN A 263 1.18 19.91 27.49
C ASN A 263 1.28 19.10 26.17
N LEU A 264 2.32 18.29 25.97
CA LEU A 264 2.51 17.53 24.73
C LEU A 264 1.43 16.46 24.56
N LEU A 265 0.89 16.35 23.36
CA LEU A 265 -0.10 15.34 22.99
C LEU A 265 0.51 14.29 22.07
N LEU A 266 0.25 13.01 22.38
CA LEU A 266 0.60 11.89 21.52
C LEU A 266 -0.65 11.38 20.79
N LEU A 267 -0.59 11.29 19.44
CA LEU A 267 -1.51 10.49 18.64
C LEU A 267 -0.88 9.11 18.44
N LEU A 268 -1.45 8.07 19.04
CA LEU A 268 -0.97 6.70 18.88
C LEU A 268 -1.93 5.92 17.96
N VAL A 269 -1.43 5.54 16.77
CA VAL A 269 -2.26 4.95 15.71
C VAL A 269 -1.74 3.55 15.35
N PRO A 270 -2.32 2.48 15.91
CA PRO A 270 -1.94 1.11 15.59
C PRO A 270 -2.30 0.74 14.14
N ARG A 271 -1.43 -0.07 13.51
CA ARG A 271 -1.62 -0.49 12.11
C ARG A 271 -2.83 -1.38 11.87
N HIS A 272 -3.19 -2.20 12.86
CA HIS A 272 -4.19 -3.25 12.73
C HIS A 272 -5.37 -3.03 13.69
N PRO A 273 -6.62 -3.01 13.19
CA PRO A 273 -7.81 -2.78 14.02
C PRO A 273 -7.96 -3.77 15.16
N GLU A 274 -7.57 -5.03 14.97
CA GLU A 274 -7.60 -6.07 16.00
C GLU A 274 -6.75 -5.76 17.23
N ARG A 275 -5.81 -4.80 17.12
CA ARG A 275 -4.94 -4.37 18.21
C ARG A 275 -5.46 -3.15 18.99
N PHE A 276 -6.50 -2.48 18.52
CA PHE A 276 -6.97 -1.24 19.15
C PHE A 276 -7.27 -1.40 20.65
N ASN A 277 -7.96 -2.48 21.05
CA ASN A 277 -8.25 -2.74 22.47
C ASN A 277 -6.98 -3.14 23.24
N THR A 278 -6.07 -3.89 22.64
CA THR A 278 -4.78 -4.23 23.28
C THR A 278 -3.97 -2.99 23.57
N VAL A 279 -3.91 -2.05 22.60
CA VAL A 279 -3.15 -0.80 22.78
C VAL A 279 -3.85 0.14 23.76
N ALA A 280 -5.19 0.20 23.80
CA ALA A 280 -5.90 0.94 24.84
C ALA A 280 -5.52 0.45 26.23
N ASN A 281 -5.49 -0.87 26.46
CA ASN A 281 -5.08 -1.46 27.72
C ASN A 281 -3.58 -1.17 28.06
N LEU A 282 -2.70 -1.04 27.04
CA LEU A 282 -1.30 -0.63 27.27
C LEU A 282 -1.22 0.83 27.75
N ILE A 283 -1.99 1.73 27.14
CA ILE A 283 -2.05 3.15 27.52
C ILE A 283 -2.55 3.28 28.96
N GLU A 284 -3.62 2.56 29.32
CA GLU A 284 -4.19 2.54 30.66
C GLU A 284 -3.19 2.02 31.70
N LYS A 285 -2.53 0.90 31.43
CA LYS A 285 -1.47 0.34 32.29
C LYS A 285 -0.28 1.27 32.47
N ALA A 286 0.02 2.11 31.47
CA ALA A 286 1.04 3.12 31.55
C ALA A 286 0.60 4.39 32.32
N ASN A 287 -0.63 4.40 32.85
CA ASN A 287 -1.24 5.49 33.62
C ASN A 287 -1.32 6.83 32.89
N PHE A 288 -1.61 6.81 31.58
CA PHE A 288 -1.88 8.04 30.82
C PHE A 288 -3.39 8.37 30.84
N ASN A 289 -3.68 9.65 30.92
CA ASN A 289 -5.00 10.18 30.62
C ASN A 289 -5.20 10.13 29.11
N PHE A 290 -6.09 9.30 28.62
CA PHE A 290 -6.30 9.12 27.17
C PHE A 290 -7.77 9.09 26.79
N ILE A 291 -8.02 9.38 25.51
CA ILE A 291 -9.31 9.19 24.86
C ILE A 291 -9.13 8.33 23.61
N ARG A 292 -10.23 7.77 23.14
CA ARG A 292 -10.28 7.02 21.88
C ARG A 292 -10.90 7.89 20.78
N ARG A 293 -10.31 7.91 19.61
CA ARG A 293 -10.88 8.64 18.45
C ARG A 293 -12.30 8.16 18.11
N SER A 294 -12.56 6.87 18.24
CA SER A 294 -13.86 6.23 17.94
C SER A 294 -15.01 6.71 18.84
N THR A 295 -14.72 7.28 20.01
CA THR A 295 -15.77 7.82 20.91
C THR A 295 -16.27 9.18 20.48
N GLY A 296 -15.51 9.91 19.64
CA GLY A 296 -15.84 11.30 19.25
C GLY A 296 -15.58 12.35 20.32
N GLU A 297 -14.96 11.97 21.45
CA GLU A 297 -14.60 12.90 22.52
C GLU A 297 -13.56 13.92 22.06
N ILE A 298 -13.67 15.14 22.57
CA ILE A 298 -12.67 16.21 22.37
C ILE A 298 -11.64 16.11 23.51
N PRO A 299 -10.34 16.13 23.20
CA PRO A 299 -9.30 16.06 24.22
C PRO A 299 -9.36 17.27 25.15
N SER A 300 -9.30 17.01 26.45
CA SER A 300 -9.16 18.05 27.49
C SER A 300 -7.67 18.44 27.64
N GLU A 301 -7.41 19.49 28.43
CA GLU A 301 -6.05 19.91 28.79
C GLU A 301 -5.24 18.78 29.48
N ASN A 302 -5.92 17.91 30.22
CA ASN A 302 -5.32 16.77 30.91
C ASN A 302 -5.12 15.54 30.00
N THR A 303 -5.66 15.52 28.80
CA THR A 303 -5.48 14.39 27.85
C THR A 303 -4.03 14.36 27.37
N GLN A 304 -3.36 13.24 27.55
CA GLN A 304 -1.95 13.03 27.20
C GLN A 304 -1.80 12.21 25.93
N VAL A 305 -2.72 11.28 25.69
CA VAL A 305 -2.71 10.36 24.53
C VAL A 305 -4.08 10.32 23.87
N ILE A 306 -4.10 10.33 22.55
CA ILE A 306 -5.29 9.98 21.78
C ILE A 306 -4.96 8.68 21.05
N LEU A 307 -5.76 7.65 21.30
CA LEU A 307 -5.71 6.41 20.53
C LEU A 307 -6.48 6.58 19.23
N GLY A 308 -5.76 6.58 18.11
CA GLY A 308 -6.34 6.60 16.76
C GLY A 308 -6.86 5.22 16.35
N ASP A 309 -8.03 4.88 16.85
CA ASP A 309 -8.68 3.58 16.65
C ASP A 309 -9.79 3.63 15.58
N THR A 310 -9.59 4.45 14.57
CA THR A 310 -10.43 4.57 13.39
C THR A 310 -9.67 4.21 12.11
N MET A 311 -10.39 3.81 11.07
CA MET A 311 -9.79 3.48 9.78
C MET A 311 -10.03 4.59 8.76
N GLY A 312 -8.99 4.89 7.98
CA GLY A 312 -9.09 5.86 6.88
C GLY A 312 -8.78 7.32 7.25
N GLU A 313 -8.53 7.63 8.53
CA GLU A 313 -8.28 9.00 9.03
C GLU A 313 -6.78 9.32 9.22
N LEU A 314 -5.86 8.46 8.80
CA LEU A 314 -4.43 8.65 9.06
C LEU A 314 -3.89 9.96 8.46
N MET A 315 -4.31 10.31 7.25
CA MET A 315 -3.90 11.58 6.62
C MET A 315 -4.41 12.81 7.38
N LEU A 316 -5.64 12.74 7.93
CA LEU A 316 -6.18 13.78 8.80
C LEU A 316 -5.33 13.94 10.07
N MET A 317 -4.95 12.81 10.70
CA MET A 317 -4.11 12.80 11.90
C MET A 317 -2.69 13.31 11.64
N TYR A 318 -2.10 13.01 10.49
CA TYR A 318 -0.82 13.62 10.09
C TYR A 318 -0.97 15.14 9.92
N GLY A 319 -2.06 15.58 9.29
CA GLY A 319 -2.28 17.02 9.03
C GLY A 319 -2.35 17.90 10.27
N ILE A 320 -2.79 17.37 11.41
CA ILE A 320 -2.83 18.11 12.69
C ILE A 320 -1.57 17.96 13.55
N SER A 321 -0.59 17.18 13.10
CA SER A 321 0.62 16.86 13.90
C SER A 321 1.79 17.76 13.53
N ASP A 322 2.73 17.93 14.48
CA ASP A 322 3.99 18.67 14.30
C ASP A 322 5.18 17.77 13.96
N ILE A 323 5.14 16.50 14.38
CA ILE A 323 6.22 15.53 14.20
C ILE A 323 5.60 14.16 13.96
N ALA A 324 6.12 13.40 12.98
CA ALA A 324 5.66 12.07 12.68
C ALA A 324 6.74 11.00 12.95
N PHE A 325 6.39 10.03 13.77
CA PHE A 325 7.10 8.76 13.85
C PHE A 325 6.34 7.72 13.00
N VAL A 326 7.06 7.04 12.11
CA VAL A 326 6.50 6.01 11.21
C VAL A 326 6.88 4.62 11.73
N GLY A 327 5.87 3.89 12.18
CA GLY A 327 6.00 2.59 12.83
C GLY A 327 6.33 1.42 11.90
N GLY A 328 6.37 0.21 12.49
CA GLY A 328 6.89 -0.99 11.84
C GLY A 328 8.41 -0.94 11.63
N SER A 329 9.07 0.06 12.19
CA SER A 329 10.46 0.43 11.93
C SER A 329 11.40 0.22 13.13
N LEU A 330 10.88 0.24 14.36
CA LEU A 330 11.65 -0.17 15.56
C LEU A 330 11.69 -1.69 15.72
N VAL A 331 10.72 -2.38 15.18
CA VAL A 331 10.62 -3.84 15.09
C VAL A 331 10.82 -4.32 13.66
N LYS A 332 11.10 -5.60 13.44
CA LYS A 332 11.44 -6.18 12.12
C LYS A 332 10.22 -6.37 11.19
N HIS A 333 9.35 -5.37 11.13
CA HIS A 333 8.19 -5.37 10.20
C HIS A 333 8.46 -4.64 8.88
N GLY A 334 9.57 -3.88 8.77
CA GLY A 334 10.03 -3.31 7.51
C GLY A 334 9.58 -1.88 7.24
N GLY A 335 8.99 -1.22 8.23
CA GLY A 335 8.54 0.17 8.14
C GLY A 335 7.30 0.38 7.27
N HIS A 336 6.59 1.47 7.55
CA HIS A 336 5.44 1.91 6.76
C HIS A 336 5.80 3.09 5.85
N ASN A 337 4.80 3.62 5.15
CA ASN A 337 4.96 4.66 4.14
C ASN A 337 5.40 6.01 4.76
N PRO A 338 6.62 6.49 4.53
CA PRO A 338 7.06 7.79 5.04
C PRO A 338 6.56 8.98 4.19
N LEU A 339 6.00 8.72 3.00
CA LEU A 339 5.57 9.79 2.08
C LEU A 339 4.29 10.48 2.56
N GLU A 340 3.44 9.77 3.32
CA GLU A 340 2.18 10.33 3.84
C GLU A 340 2.40 11.54 4.75
N PRO A 341 3.22 11.48 5.81
CA PRO A 341 3.51 12.66 6.62
C PRO A 341 4.30 13.73 5.87
N LEU A 342 5.14 13.35 4.88
CA LEU A 342 5.86 14.31 4.06
C LEU A 342 4.94 15.15 3.17
N ALA A 343 3.75 14.67 2.81
CA ALA A 343 2.76 15.46 2.09
C ALA A 343 2.33 16.73 2.87
N PHE A 344 2.48 16.72 4.19
CA PHE A 344 2.24 17.85 5.09
C PHE A 344 3.53 18.55 5.55
N LYS A 345 4.68 18.24 4.95
CA LYS A 345 6.00 18.75 5.35
C LYS A 345 6.37 18.44 6.81
N LEU A 346 5.84 17.35 7.35
CA LEU A 346 6.20 16.93 8.70
C LEU A 346 7.63 16.38 8.73
N PRO A 347 8.39 16.68 9.79
CA PRO A 347 9.63 15.96 10.08
C PRO A 347 9.32 14.51 10.38
N VAL A 348 9.98 13.61 9.67
CA VAL A 348 9.76 12.16 9.79
C VAL A 348 10.87 11.52 10.60
N VAL A 349 10.48 10.73 11.61
CA VAL A 349 11.35 9.87 12.42
C VAL A 349 10.98 8.42 12.17
N SER A 350 11.96 7.54 12.05
CA SER A 350 11.75 6.08 11.91
C SER A 350 12.82 5.27 12.63
N GLY A 351 12.54 4.00 12.90
CA GLY A 351 13.57 3.03 13.25
C GLY A 351 14.37 2.60 12.02
N LYS A 352 15.30 1.64 12.21
CA LYS A 352 16.22 1.17 11.16
C LYS A 352 15.63 0.09 10.25
N HIS A 353 14.51 -0.51 10.61
CA HIS A 353 13.88 -1.55 9.82
C HIS A 353 12.92 -0.94 8.78
N THR A 354 13.44 -0.65 7.58
CA THR A 354 12.70 0.07 6.51
C THR A 354 12.68 -0.67 5.17
N PHE A 355 12.86 -1.98 5.19
CA PHE A 355 13.04 -2.80 4.00
C PHE A 355 11.77 -2.96 3.12
N ASN A 356 10.61 -2.47 3.56
CA ASN A 356 9.42 -2.40 2.71
C ASN A 356 9.46 -1.20 1.74
N PHE A 357 10.22 -0.15 2.09
CA PHE A 357 10.36 1.09 1.31
C PHE A 357 11.84 1.46 1.10
N PRO A 358 12.71 0.53 0.65
CA PRO A 358 14.17 0.73 0.67
C PRO A 358 14.61 1.94 -0.16
N GLU A 359 14.04 2.13 -1.35
CA GLU A 359 14.40 3.21 -2.26
C GLU A 359 13.95 4.58 -1.72
N VAL A 360 12.72 4.64 -1.19
CA VAL A 360 12.18 5.86 -0.57
C VAL A 360 13.05 6.30 0.61
N PHE A 361 13.38 5.36 1.50
CA PHE A 361 14.25 5.68 2.65
C PHE A 361 15.68 6.03 2.24
N THR A 362 16.23 5.40 1.19
CA THR A 362 17.54 5.77 0.65
C THR A 362 17.55 7.22 0.18
N SER A 363 16.61 7.60 -0.69
CA SER A 363 16.51 8.99 -1.17
C SER A 363 16.28 10.00 -0.04
N LEU A 364 15.44 9.66 0.93
CA LEU A 364 15.18 10.54 2.07
C LEU A 364 16.41 10.71 2.98
N LEU A 365 17.21 9.67 3.18
CA LEU A 365 18.42 9.72 3.99
C LEU A 365 19.51 10.55 3.31
N GLU A 366 19.66 10.45 1.99
CA GLU A 366 20.62 11.23 1.19
C GLU A 366 20.42 12.74 1.33
N VAL A 367 19.16 13.19 1.40
CA VAL A 367 18.81 14.61 1.57
C VAL A 367 18.54 15.01 3.02
N GLN A 368 18.76 14.12 3.97
CA GLN A 368 18.40 14.32 5.38
C GLN A 368 16.89 14.66 5.57
N GLY A 369 16.02 14.08 4.77
CA GLY A 369 14.55 14.23 4.82
C GLY A 369 13.87 13.27 5.80
N VAL A 370 14.62 12.41 6.47
CA VAL A 370 14.16 11.48 7.52
C VAL A 370 15.26 11.26 8.56
N LEU A 371 14.87 11.08 9.83
CA LEU A 371 15.79 10.72 10.89
C LEU A 371 15.58 9.27 11.31
N GLN A 372 16.64 8.47 11.26
CA GLN A 372 16.61 7.09 11.74
C GLN A 372 17.21 6.97 13.13
N ILE A 373 16.52 6.25 14.01
CA ILE A 373 16.93 6.05 15.41
C ILE A 373 17.15 4.58 15.75
N ASN A 374 17.86 4.34 16.85
CA ASN A 374 17.90 3.02 17.48
C ASN A 374 16.58 2.70 18.17
N SER A 375 16.26 1.41 18.30
CA SER A 375 15.01 0.92 18.89
C SER A 375 15.04 1.00 20.42
N THR A 376 15.12 2.23 20.96
CA THR A 376 15.05 2.50 22.40
C THR A 376 14.17 3.73 22.67
N GLU A 377 13.50 3.73 23.82
CA GLU A 377 12.67 4.84 24.30
C GLU A 377 13.48 6.12 24.46
N LYS A 378 14.74 5.99 24.89
CA LYS A 378 15.65 7.12 25.08
C LYS A 378 16.00 7.79 23.75
N ALA A 379 16.37 7.00 22.71
CA ALA A 379 16.70 7.55 21.40
C ALA A 379 15.48 8.23 20.76
N LEU A 380 14.28 7.65 20.92
CA LEU A 380 13.04 8.24 20.44
C LEU A 380 12.72 9.54 21.18
N SER A 381 12.77 9.56 22.52
CA SER A 381 12.48 10.76 23.31
C SER A 381 13.48 11.89 23.04
N GLU A 382 14.78 11.61 22.92
CA GLU A 382 15.80 12.61 22.63
C GLU A 382 15.61 13.29 21.27
N ILE A 383 15.24 12.52 20.23
CA ILE A 383 15.04 13.10 18.89
C ILE A 383 13.75 13.91 18.80
N ILE A 384 12.66 13.41 19.42
CA ILE A 384 11.39 14.16 19.49
C ILE A 384 11.59 15.46 20.30
N ASP A 385 12.27 15.41 21.45
CA ASP A 385 12.60 16.60 22.28
C ASP A 385 13.36 17.66 21.46
N LYS A 386 14.38 17.26 20.70
CA LYS A 386 15.12 18.19 19.81
C LYS A 386 14.23 18.84 18.77
N LEU A 387 13.31 18.06 18.17
CA LEU A 387 12.39 18.57 17.18
C LEU A 387 11.31 19.48 17.79
N LEU A 388 10.80 19.18 18.99
CA LEU A 388 9.84 20.03 19.71
C LEU A 388 10.46 21.40 20.02
N ASN A 389 11.71 21.44 20.45
CA ASN A 389 12.42 22.67 20.82
C ASN A 389 12.91 23.50 19.62
N SER A 390 12.83 22.99 18.38
CA SER A 390 13.37 23.70 17.22
C SER A 390 12.43 23.67 16.02
N LYS A 391 11.61 24.71 15.88
CA LYS A 391 10.76 24.92 14.70
C LYS A 391 11.57 24.93 13.40
N GLY A 392 12.75 25.55 13.42
CA GLY A 392 13.65 25.57 12.24
C GLY A 392 14.17 24.19 11.85
N ALA A 393 14.45 23.31 12.82
CA ALA A 393 14.84 21.92 12.54
C ALA A 393 13.68 21.13 11.94
N ARG A 394 12.47 21.27 12.51
CA ARG A 394 11.26 20.64 11.93
C ARG A 394 11.04 21.06 10.48
N GLN A 395 11.10 22.36 10.20
CA GLN A 395 10.91 22.90 8.83
C GLN A 395 11.99 22.42 7.86
N ARG A 396 13.26 22.43 8.23
CA ARG A 396 14.34 21.94 7.35
C ARG A 396 14.14 20.47 7.00
N LEU A 397 13.92 19.62 8.00
CA LEU A 397 13.74 18.18 7.80
C LEU A 397 12.49 17.88 6.97
N GLY A 398 11.37 18.50 7.32
CA GLY A 398 10.10 18.32 6.60
C GLY A 398 10.16 18.82 5.16
N ASN A 399 10.78 19.96 4.90
CA ASN A 399 10.95 20.48 3.55
C ASN A 399 11.88 19.59 2.72
N ALA A 400 13.02 19.14 3.26
CA ALA A 400 13.92 18.24 2.54
C ALA A 400 13.21 16.93 2.12
N GLY A 401 12.41 16.35 3.01
CA GLY A 401 11.60 15.19 2.65
C GLY A 401 10.48 15.48 1.65
N TYR A 402 9.84 16.65 1.76
CA TYR A 402 8.81 17.09 0.83
C TYR A 402 9.35 17.32 -0.59
N GLU A 403 10.56 17.86 -0.75
CA GLU A 403 11.21 18.01 -2.06
C GLU A 403 11.36 16.64 -2.75
N VAL A 404 11.80 15.60 -2.03
CA VAL A 404 11.85 14.23 -2.59
C VAL A 404 10.47 13.77 -3.07
N LEU A 405 9.41 14.07 -2.30
CA LEU A 405 8.04 13.73 -2.72
C LEU A 405 7.66 14.44 -4.01
N ILE A 406 7.95 15.75 -4.14
CA ILE A 406 7.56 16.57 -5.29
C ILE A 406 8.35 16.19 -6.54
N GLU A 407 9.67 16.00 -6.43
CA GLU A 407 10.53 15.61 -7.56
C GLU A 407 10.15 14.29 -8.19
N ASN A 408 9.57 13.37 -7.39
CA ASN A 408 9.15 12.07 -7.85
C ASN A 408 7.67 11.99 -8.28
N ARG A 409 6.91 13.08 -8.22
CA ARG A 409 5.51 13.15 -8.69
C ARG A 409 5.36 12.99 -10.21
N GLY A 410 4.13 12.78 -10.64
CA GLY A 410 3.75 12.62 -12.05
C GLY A 410 3.84 11.19 -12.56
N ALA A 411 4.17 10.24 -11.70
CA ALA A 411 4.18 8.82 -12.05
C ALA A 411 2.81 8.32 -12.51
N LEU A 412 1.76 8.75 -11.84
CA LEU A 412 0.38 8.41 -12.19
C LEU A 412 0.00 8.91 -13.58
N GLN A 413 0.36 10.16 -13.92
CA GLN A 413 0.04 10.70 -15.25
C GLN A 413 0.83 9.98 -16.32
N ARG A 414 2.16 9.79 -16.15
CA ARG A 414 2.97 9.00 -17.10
C ARG A 414 2.43 7.58 -17.31
N LEU A 415 1.96 6.94 -16.24
CA LEU A 415 1.34 5.62 -16.34
C LEU A 415 0.01 5.67 -17.12
N LEU A 416 -0.84 6.65 -16.88
CA LEU A 416 -2.10 6.84 -17.61
C LEU A 416 -1.84 7.10 -19.10
N ASP A 417 -0.86 7.93 -19.44
CA ASP A 417 -0.49 8.19 -20.84
C ASP A 417 -0.08 6.91 -21.56
N LEU A 418 0.64 6.00 -20.88
CA LEU A 418 1.00 4.69 -21.43
C LEU A 418 -0.18 3.74 -21.54
N LEU A 419 -1.17 3.84 -20.67
CA LEU A 419 -2.37 3.02 -20.70
C LEU A 419 -3.41 3.53 -21.72
N HIS A 420 -3.37 4.83 -22.05
CA HIS A 420 -4.34 5.49 -22.93
C HIS A 420 -4.62 4.72 -24.23
N PRO A 421 -3.63 4.26 -25.02
CA PRO A 421 -3.89 3.52 -26.25
C PRO A 421 -4.69 2.23 -26.05
N TYR A 422 -4.47 1.56 -24.90
CA TYR A 422 -5.17 0.32 -24.57
C TYR A 422 -6.62 0.58 -24.11
N LEU A 423 -6.87 1.71 -23.42
CA LEU A 423 -8.17 2.06 -22.86
C LEU A 423 -9.10 2.70 -23.89
N THR A 424 -8.57 3.54 -24.78
CA THR A 424 -9.35 4.22 -25.84
C THR A 424 -9.93 3.24 -26.83
N ASN A 425 -9.15 2.25 -27.27
CA ASN A 425 -9.61 1.21 -28.19
C ASN A 425 -10.82 0.42 -27.63
N ILE A 426 -10.96 0.34 -26.30
CA ILE A 426 -12.09 -0.34 -25.66
C ILE A 426 -13.31 0.60 -25.62
N SER A 427 -13.09 1.87 -25.24
CA SER A 427 -14.17 2.84 -25.07
C SER A 427 -14.85 3.22 -26.38
N GLU A 428 -14.15 3.16 -27.51
CA GLU A 428 -14.70 3.41 -28.85
C GLU A 428 -15.53 2.25 -29.37
N ASN A 429 -15.16 1.01 -29.02
CA ASN A 429 -15.91 -0.19 -29.40
C ASN A 429 -17.17 -0.42 -28.56
N ASN A 430 -17.34 0.28 -27.45
CA ASN A 430 -18.49 0.19 -26.53
C ASN A 430 -19.51 1.34 -26.73
N LYS A 431 -19.30 2.19 -27.75
CA LYS A 431 -20.28 3.21 -28.21
C LYS A 431 -21.13 2.64 -29.36
#